data_8ffc179bfeb5f9b832cdd9d6ca755148
#
_entry.id   8ffc179bfeb5f9b832cdd9d6ca755148
#
_cell.length_a   1.000
_cell.length_b   1.000
_cell.length_c   1.000
_cell.angle_alpha   90.00
_cell.angle_beta   90.00
_cell.angle_gamma   90.00
#
_symmetry.space_group_name_H-M   'P 1'
#
loop_
_entity.id
_entity.type
_entity.pdbx_description
1 polymer ?
#
loop_
_entity_poly.entity_id
_entity_poly.type
_entity_poly.pdbx_seq_one_letter_code
_entity_poly.pdbx_strand_id
1 'polypeptide(L)'
;MQIALGIMYTARGKTDSNRHALLKRLPLATVMLSAMLAGCGRTSDKIVVLHGAGSTLPAPLYRRWIDEYCKAHPDVQIQYEAVGSGEGVRRFTHEAVDFGASDVGMTDEEIARVPQGVQLIPMTASALVLAYNPDGLPPNLCLSRAACSGICLGRVSDWNDAQIAAYNEDTALPDMPIVFVHRSDESGSSIVLHRHLCAVSEEWRNRFGAQTAPAWPVGIAGKGEDGIVELVRKTPGAIGYMSYSRAAKEKLPMARLENNAGALVAPTLRSGQEGLAGFHLPPNLRAWIEDPPGRTAYPIITLTWLLCYDKYSDPRVASTIRDFIHFGLSEDGQYMACDYGFLKLPEPVVTASETALDNIQ
;
A
#
# COMPACT_ATOMS: atom_id res chain seq x y z
N MET A 1 -5.00 2.38 -61.14
CA MET A 1 -4.01 2.75 -62.19
C MET A 1 -2.74 2.03 -61.79
N GLN A 2 -2.56 0.79 -62.22
CA GLN A 2 -1.67 0.37 -63.32
C GLN A 2 -0.20 0.52 -62.89
N ILE A 3 0.75 -0.43 -62.93
CA ILE A 3 1.05 -1.60 -63.78
C ILE A 3 2.30 -2.21 -63.08
N ALA A 4 2.50 -3.43 -62.66
CA ALA A 4 2.72 -4.69 -63.37
C ALA A 4 4.11 -4.91 -63.98
N LEU A 5 4.52 -6.15 -63.95
CA LEU A 5 5.55 -6.90 -64.70
C LEU A 5 6.94 -6.91 -64.07
N GLY A 6 7.59 -7.98 -63.74
CA GLY A 6 7.61 -9.35 -64.39
C GLY A 6 8.94 -9.56 -65.09
N ILE A 7 9.63 -10.62 -64.81
CA ILE A 7 10.20 -11.53 -65.81
C ILE A 7 11.16 -12.54 -65.14
N MET A 8 10.79 -13.79 -65.33
CA MET A 8 11.61 -15.04 -65.20
C MET A 8 12.77 -15.03 -66.19
N TYR A 9 13.84 -15.76 -65.89
CA TYR A 9 14.50 -16.58 -66.90
C TYR A 9 15.24 -17.77 -66.28
N THR A 10 15.04 -18.90 -66.90
CA THR A 10 15.53 -20.26 -66.70
C THR A 10 16.82 -20.54 -67.45
N ALA A 11 17.63 -21.53 -67.01
CA ALA A 11 18.03 -22.73 -67.77
C ALA A 11 19.34 -23.34 -67.22
N ARG A 12 19.31 -24.61 -66.82
CA ARG A 12 19.79 -25.84 -67.47
C ARG A 12 21.30 -25.86 -67.85
N GLY A 13 22.08 -26.77 -67.26
CA GLY A 13 22.21 -28.17 -67.54
C GLY A 13 23.65 -28.68 -67.52
N LYS A 14 23.75 -29.95 -67.24
CA LYS A 14 24.62 -31.05 -67.68
C LYS A 14 25.72 -31.53 -66.72
N THR A 15 25.47 -32.67 -66.14
CA THR A 15 26.17 -33.99 -66.19
C THR A 15 27.62 -34.01 -66.67
N ASP A 16 28.53 -34.61 -65.90
CA ASP A 16 29.07 -35.93 -66.20
C ASP A 16 29.94 -36.55 -65.10
N SER A 17 29.86 -37.84 -65.08
CA SER A 17 30.52 -38.88 -64.36
C SER A 17 32.05 -38.86 -64.36
N ASN A 18 32.72 -39.33 -63.31
CA ASN A 18 33.57 -40.49 -63.43
C ASN A 18 33.95 -41.16 -62.08
N ARG A 19 33.93 -42.46 -62.11
CA ARG A 19 34.32 -43.44 -61.10
C ARG A 19 35.84 -43.49 -60.94
N HIS A 20 36.35 -43.78 -59.79
CA HIS A 20 37.14 -44.95 -59.35
C HIS A 20 37.83 -44.73 -58.01
N ALA A 21 37.50 -45.58 -57.11
CA ALA A 21 38.27 -46.32 -56.13
C ALA A 21 39.65 -45.76 -55.69
N LEU A 22 39.81 -45.63 -54.38
CA LEU A 22 40.89 -46.33 -53.65
C LEU A 22 40.58 -46.38 -52.11
N LEU A 23 40.39 -47.59 -51.68
CA LEU A 23 40.51 -47.96 -50.27
C LEU A 23 41.94 -47.64 -49.79
N LYS A 24 42.10 -47.08 -48.61
CA LYS A 24 42.95 -47.61 -47.51
C LYS A 24 43.21 -46.56 -46.40
N ARG A 25 43.02 -47.04 -45.19
CA ARG A 25 43.63 -46.62 -43.90
C ARG A 25 42.88 -45.53 -43.10
N LEU A 26 42.04 -46.05 -42.17
CA LEU A 26 41.78 -45.40 -40.88
C LEU A 26 43.08 -45.25 -40.10
N PRO A 27 43.24 -44.16 -39.30
CA PRO A 27 43.68 -44.34 -37.95
C PRO A 27 42.68 -43.79 -36.91
N LEU A 28 42.47 -44.62 -35.95
CA LEU A 28 42.13 -44.40 -34.54
C LEU A 28 42.40 -42.97 -34.03
N ALA A 29 41.41 -42.09 -34.12
CA ALA A 29 41.39 -40.80 -33.38
C ALA A 29 39.97 -40.28 -33.16
N THR A 30 38.98 -41.14 -32.91
CA THR A 30 37.57 -40.77 -32.74
C THR A 30 36.97 -41.41 -31.50
N VAL A 31 37.65 -41.33 -30.35
CA VAL A 31 37.13 -41.77 -29.04
C VAL A 31 37.55 -40.82 -27.90
N MET A 32 37.69 -39.55 -28.12
CA MET A 32 37.92 -38.61 -27.00
C MET A 32 37.23 -37.23 -27.25
N LEU A 33 35.97 -37.20 -27.67
CA LEU A 33 35.24 -35.97 -27.69
C LEU A 33 33.72 -36.17 -27.35
N SER A 34 33.44 -37.12 -26.45
CA SER A 34 32.06 -37.36 -25.98
C SER A 34 31.93 -37.27 -24.44
N ALA A 35 32.85 -36.60 -23.76
CA ALA A 35 32.83 -36.51 -22.29
C ALA A 35 32.88 -35.08 -21.74
N MET A 36 32.46 -34.07 -22.49
CA MET A 36 32.33 -32.67 -22.00
C MET A 36 30.99 -32.03 -22.28
N LEU A 37 29.91 -32.82 -22.34
CA LEU A 37 28.51 -32.34 -22.36
C LEU A 37 27.72 -32.88 -21.18
N ALA A 38 28.38 -33.25 -20.11
CA ALA A 38 27.74 -33.60 -18.85
C ALA A 38 28.05 -32.49 -17.83
N GLY A 39 27.24 -31.46 -17.78
CA GLY A 39 27.39 -30.52 -16.68
C GLY A 39 26.97 -29.13 -17.04
N CYS A 40 25.77 -28.88 -17.02
CA CYS A 40 25.02 -27.75 -16.51
C CYS A 40 23.57 -28.03 -16.81
N GLY A 41 23.03 -29.04 -16.15
CA GLY A 41 21.62 -29.03 -15.84
C GLY A 41 21.38 -27.82 -14.95
N ARG A 42 21.24 -26.62 -15.53
CA ARG A 42 20.47 -25.60 -14.86
C ARG A 42 19.12 -26.23 -14.67
N THR A 43 18.86 -26.72 -13.46
CA THR A 43 17.49 -26.83 -12.98
C THR A 43 16.88 -25.48 -13.33
N SER A 44 15.93 -25.49 -14.24
CA SER A 44 15.06 -24.33 -14.46
C SER A 44 14.42 -24.11 -13.09
N ASP A 45 15.04 -23.26 -12.26
CA ASP A 45 14.44 -22.84 -11.01
C ASP A 45 13.12 -22.21 -11.41
N LYS A 46 12.04 -22.92 -11.08
CA LYS A 46 10.68 -22.46 -11.39
C LYS A 46 10.51 -21.11 -10.70
N ILE A 47 10.14 -20.11 -11.46
CA ILE A 47 9.82 -18.76 -10.95
C ILE A 47 8.86 -18.92 -9.78
N VAL A 48 9.17 -18.30 -8.66
CA VAL A 48 8.26 -18.17 -7.53
C VAL A 48 7.33 -17.00 -7.81
N VAL A 49 6.03 -17.26 -7.83
CA VAL A 49 5.00 -16.23 -8.02
C VAL A 49 4.26 -16.03 -6.72
N LEU A 50 4.26 -14.81 -6.20
CA LEU A 50 3.49 -14.41 -5.02
C LEU A 50 2.31 -13.54 -5.42
N HIS A 51 1.16 -13.83 -4.86
CA HIS A 51 -0.06 -13.04 -5.01
C HIS A 51 -0.41 -12.38 -3.69
N GLY A 52 -0.48 -11.06 -3.68
CA GLY A 52 -0.91 -10.27 -2.53
C GLY A 52 -2.11 -9.40 -2.85
N ALA A 53 -2.94 -9.13 -1.84
CA ALA A 53 -4.05 -8.21 -1.99
C ALA A 53 -4.35 -7.46 -0.69
N GLY A 54 -4.88 -6.24 -0.79
CA GLY A 54 -5.30 -5.53 0.41
C GLY A 54 -5.34 -4.02 0.28
N SER A 55 -4.85 -3.33 1.31
CA SER A 55 -4.97 -1.90 1.45
C SER A 55 -4.53 -1.11 0.22
N THR A 56 -5.31 -0.09 -0.12
CA THR A 56 -4.99 0.86 -1.19
C THR A 56 -4.02 1.96 -0.72
N LEU A 57 -3.92 2.19 0.60
CA LEU A 57 -3.09 3.24 1.18
C LEU A 57 -1.59 3.01 0.89
N PRO A 58 -0.97 1.86 1.24
CA PRO A 58 0.45 1.61 0.99
C PRO A 58 0.74 1.14 -0.45
N ALA A 59 -0.26 0.92 -1.29
CA ALA A 59 -0.10 0.31 -2.60
C ALA A 59 0.97 0.98 -3.51
N PRO A 60 1.13 2.32 -3.54
CA PRO A 60 2.20 2.94 -4.33
C PRO A 60 3.60 2.54 -3.85
N LEU A 61 3.80 2.45 -2.53
CA LEU A 61 5.06 2.03 -1.93
C LEU A 61 5.31 0.53 -2.15
N TYR A 62 4.29 -0.31 -1.95
CA TYR A 62 4.43 -1.75 -2.17
C TYR A 62 4.80 -2.08 -3.62
N ARG A 63 4.20 -1.40 -4.61
CA ARG A 63 4.61 -1.53 -6.00
C ARG A 63 6.06 -1.13 -6.22
N ARG A 64 6.53 -0.06 -5.58
CA ARG A 64 7.92 0.36 -5.66
C ARG A 64 8.87 -0.69 -5.06
N TRP A 65 8.55 -1.21 -3.87
CA TRP A 65 9.33 -2.29 -3.26
C TRP A 65 9.33 -3.55 -4.11
N ILE A 66 8.19 -3.95 -4.67
CA ILE A 66 8.07 -5.10 -5.57
C ILE A 66 8.95 -4.92 -6.80
N ASP A 67 8.88 -3.74 -7.43
CA ASP A 67 9.68 -3.45 -8.63
C ASP A 67 11.18 -3.54 -8.35
N GLU A 68 11.66 -2.99 -7.24
CA GLU A 68 13.08 -3.04 -6.89
C GLU A 68 13.51 -4.45 -6.45
N TYR A 69 12.70 -5.12 -5.66
CA TYR A 69 12.98 -6.49 -5.20
C TYR A 69 13.04 -7.47 -6.39
N CYS A 70 12.06 -7.46 -7.27
CA CYS A 70 12.02 -8.37 -8.44
C CYS A 70 13.14 -8.07 -9.46
N LYS A 71 13.64 -6.83 -9.56
CA LYS A 71 14.83 -6.53 -10.37
C LYS A 71 16.08 -7.24 -9.83
N ALA A 72 16.23 -7.33 -8.51
CA ALA A 72 17.34 -8.01 -7.86
C ALA A 72 17.15 -9.54 -7.83
N HIS A 73 15.91 -10.02 -7.93
CA HIS A 73 15.53 -11.44 -7.85
C HIS A 73 14.74 -11.87 -9.09
N PRO A 74 15.38 -12.12 -10.25
CA PRO A 74 14.71 -12.39 -11.53
C PRO A 74 13.94 -13.72 -11.55
N ASP A 75 14.12 -14.57 -10.57
CA ASP A 75 13.40 -15.81 -10.31
C ASP A 75 12.13 -15.62 -9.46
N VAL A 76 11.80 -14.37 -9.08
CA VAL A 76 10.63 -14.01 -8.29
C VAL A 76 9.72 -13.05 -9.05
N GLN A 77 8.43 -13.28 -8.97
CA GLN A 77 7.36 -12.37 -9.41
C GLN A 77 6.40 -12.12 -8.25
N ILE A 78 6.10 -10.87 -7.96
CA ILE A 78 5.13 -10.49 -6.93
C ILE A 78 4.04 -9.65 -7.58
N GLN A 79 2.78 -10.02 -7.37
CA GLN A 79 1.61 -9.30 -7.83
C GLN A 79 0.84 -8.76 -6.62
N TYR A 80 0.48 -7.49 -6.64
CA TYR A 80 -0.29 -6.87 -5.57
C TYR A 80 -1.53 -6.17 -6.10
N GLU A 81 -2.70 -6.60 -5.60
CA GLU A 81 -3.99 -6.02 -5.91
C GLU A 81 -4.46 -5.09 -4.79
N ALA A 82 -4.58 -3.80 -5.09
CA ALA A 82 -5.08 -2.78 -4.16
C ALA A 82 -6.62 -2.77 -4.15
N VAL A 83 -7.22 -3.58 -3.29
CA VAL A 83 -8.68 -3.83 -3.22
C VAL A 83 -9.36 -3.28 -1.97
N GLY A 84 -8.59 -2.77 -1.00
CA GLY A 84 -9.03 -2.33 0.33
C GLY A 84 -8.68 -3.34 1.41
N SER A 85 -8.51 -2.86 2.65
CA SER A 85 -8.06 -3.68 3.78
C SER A 85 -9.01 -4.84 4.07
N GLY A 86 -10.31 -4.59 4.11
CA GLY A 86 -11.30 -5.64 4.42
C GLY A 86 -11.32 -6.76 3.38
N GLU A 87 -11.30 -6.42 2.08
CA GLU A 87 -11.20 -7.41 1.01
C GLU A 87 -9.86 -8.15 1.05
N GLY A 88 -8.76 -7.46 1.41
CA GLY A 88 -7.45 -8.07 1.63
C GLY A 88 -7.49 -9.12 2.75
N VAL A 89 -8.04 -8.77 3.92
CA VAL A 89 -8.25 -9.69 5.05
C VAL A 89 -9.13 -10.86 4.63
N ARG A 90 -10.23 -10.59 3.91
CA ARG A 90 -11.14 -11.63 3.44
C ARG A 90 -10.46 -12.63 2.50
N ARG A 91 -9.70 -12.14 1.49
CA ARG A 91 -8.97 -13.02 0.56
C ARG A 91 -7.90 -13.82 1.27
N PHE A 92 -7.17 -13.19 2.20
CA PHE A 92 -6.16 -13.86 3.01
C PHE A 92 -6.79 -14.96 3.88
N THR A 93 -7.87 -14.67 4.60
CA THR A 93 -8.59 -15.66 5.43
C THR A 93 -9.12 -16.86 4.62
N HIS A 94 -9.43 -16.67 3.33
CA HIS A 94 -9.88 -17.74 2.42
C HIS A 94 -8.74 -18.37 1.60
N GLU A 95 -7.50 -18.11 1.92
CA GLU A 95 -6.32 -18.66 1.23
C GLU A 95 -6.31 -18.34 -0.29
N ALA A 96 -6.93 -17.24 -0.69
CA ALA A 96 -6.98 -16.82 -2.09
C ALA A 96 -5.74 -16.00 -2.52
N VAL A 97 -4.87 -15.66 -1.59
CA VAL A 97 -3.61 -14.93 -1.80
C VAL A 97 -2.52 -15.47 -0.88
N ASP A 98 -1.26 -15.28 -1.26
CA ASP A 98 -0.11 -15.71 -0.44
C ASP A 98 0.13 -14.76 0.74
N PHE A 99 -0.23 -13.47 0.60
CA PHE A 99 -0.19 -12.50 1.67
C PHE A 99 -1.32 -11.47 1.55
N GLY A 100 -1.77 -10.97 2.69
CA GLY A 100 -2.72 -9.87 2.74
C GLY A 100 -2.03 -8.55 3.10
N ALA A 101 -2.74 -7.42 2.96
CA ALA A 101 -2.29 -6.14 3.49
C ALA A 101 -3.46 -5.34 4.08
N SER A 102 -3.23 -4.72 5.23
CA SER A 102 -4.24 -3.96 5.95
C SER A 102 -3.64 -2.76 6.69
N ASP A 103 -4.41 -1.66 6.77
CA ASP A 103 -4.05 -0.49 7.58
C ASP A 103 -4.53 -0.62 9.03
N VAL A 104 -5.12 -1.76 9.35
CA VAL A 104 -5.59 -2.10 10.69
C VAL A 104 -5.26 -3.56 10.98
N GLY A 105 -4.86 -3.87 12.21
CA GLY A 105 -4.60 -5.26 12.61
C GLY A 105 -5.89 -6.11 12.54
N MET A 106 -5.75 -7.37 12.14
CA MET A 106 -6.86 -8.33 12.18
C MET A 106 -7.40 -8.50 13.59
N THR A 107 -8.71 -8.72 13.71
CA THR A 107 -9.37 -9.07 14.99
C THR A 107 -9.02 -10.50 15.41
N ASP A 108 -9.28 -10.84 16.66
CA ASP A 108 -9.06 -12.21 17.15
C ASP A 108 -9.97 -13.21 16.42
N GLU A 109 -11.20 -12.79 16.06
CA GLU A 109 -12.15 -13.60 15.30
C GLU A 109 -11.68 -13.84 13.85
N GLU A 110 -11.05 -12.85 13.22
CA GLU A 110 -10.47 -12.99 11.89
C GLU A 110 -9.25 -13.91 11.91
N ILE A 111 -8.35 -13.74 12.90
CA ILE A 111 -7.16 -14.59 13.08
C ILE A 111 -7.58 -16.05 13.34
N ALA A 112 -8.58 -16.28 14.18
CA ALA A 112 -9.07 -17.62 14.51
C ALA A 112 -9.63 -18.39 13.29
N ARG A 113 -9.95 -17.69 12.19
CA ARG A 113 -10.42 -18.30 10.94
C ARG A 113 -9.31 -18.74 9.99
N VAL A 114 -8.04 -18.49 10.34
CA VAL A 114 -6.87 -18.85 9.53
C VAL A 114 -6.16 -20.06 10.14
N PRO A 115 -6.41 -21.29 9.65
CA PRO A 115 -5.88 -22.50 10.28
C PRO A 115 -4.35 -22.59 10.29
N GLN A 116 -3.69 -21.91 9.33
CA GLN A 116 -2.23 -21.88 9.20
C GLN A 116 -1.55 -20.97 10.23
N GLY A 117 -2.32 -20.21 11.03
CA GLY A 117 -1.82 -19.15 11.87
C GLY A 117 -1.55 -17.85 11.10
N VAL A 118 -1.34 -16.75 11.82
CA VAL A 118 -1.17 -15.43 11.22
C VAL A 118 -0.05 -14.65 11.89
N GLN A 119 0.90 -14.15 11.10
CA GLN A 119 1.83 -13.10 11.48
C GLN A 119 1.34 -11.76 10.93
N LEU A 120 1.21 -10.77 11.81
CA LEU A 120 0.90 -9.37 11.47
C LEU A 120 2.21 -8.59 11.46
N ILE A 121 2.76 -8.28 10.29
CA ILE A 121 4.06 -7.65 10.18
C ILE A 121 3.89 -6.17 9.80
N PRO A 122 4.14 -5.21 10.71
CA PRO A 122 4.18 -3.80 10.38
C PRO A 122 5.28 -3.50 9.36
N MET A 123 4.93 -2.86 8.25
CA MET A 123 5.86 -2.56 7.16
C MET A 123 6.24 -1.10 7.06
N THR A 124 5.30 -0.22 7.36
CA THR A 124 5.49 1.24 7.33
C THR A 124 4.34 1.91 8.10
N ALA A 125 4.37 3.22 8.20
CA ALA A 125 3.29 4.00 8.75
C ALA A 125 2.91 5.17 7.85
N SER A 126 1.72 5.72 8.04
CA SER A 126 1.24 6.90 7.30
C SER A 126 0.41 7.81 8.19
N ALA A 127 0.48 9.11 7.91
CA ALA A 127 -0.54 10.03 8.37
C ALA A 127 -1.78 9.91 7.47
N LEU A 128 -2.96 9.84 8.07
CA LEU A 128 -4.24 9.96 7.39
C LEU A 128 -4.67 11.42 7.46
N VAL A 129 -4.76 12.09 6.30
CA VAL A 129 -5.02 13.52 6.23
C VAL A 129 -6.44 13.81 5.74
N LEU A 130 -6.98 14.97 6.12
CA LEU A 130 -8.18 15.53 5.52
C LEU A 130 -7.76 16.48 4.41
N ALA A 131 -7.88 16.02 3.16
CA ALA A 131 -7.59 16.81 1.98
C ALA A 131 -8.88 17.36 1.39
N TYR A 132 -8.82 18.58 0.84
CA TYR A 132 -10.01 19.27 0.36
C TYR A 132 -9.81 19.87 -1.04
N ASN A 133 -10.94 20.20 -1.67
CA ASN A 133 -10.94 20.88 -2.96
C ASN A 133 -10.40 22.32 -2.77
N PRO A 134 -9.40 22.76 -3.58
CA PRO A 134 -8.80 24.09 -3.41
C PRO A 134 -9.70 25.27 -3.85
N ASP A 135 -10.76 24.99 -4.61
CA ASP A 135 -11.57 26.05 -5.23
C ASP A 135 -12.32 26.87 -4.19
N GLY A 136 -11.91 28.13 -4.04
CA GLY A 136 -12.50 29.07 -3.09
C GLY A 136 -12.08 28.88 -1.63
N LEU A 137 -11.20 27.91 -1.30
CA LEU A 137 -10.74 27.64 0.05
C LEU A 137 -9.26 28.02 0.25
N PRO A 138 -8.87 28.46 1.47
CA PRO A 138 -7.49 28.81 1.77
C PRO A 138 -6.59 27.57 1.82
N PRO A 139 -5.29 27.70 1.49
CA PRO A 139 -4.38 26.56 1.44
C PRO A 139 -3.97 25.98 2.80
N ASN A 140 -4.25 26.69 3.90
CA ASN A 140 -3.81 26.36 5.27
C ASN A 140 -4.99 26.26 6.24
N LEU A 141 -6.10 25.68 5.79
CA LEU A 141 -7.30 25.55 6.59
C LEU A 141 -7.03 24.79 7.90
N CYS A 142 -7.54 25.33 9.01
CA CYS A 142 -7.43 24.77 10.34
C CYS A 142 -8.78 24.17 10.77
N LEU A 143 -8.75 22.95 11.27
CA LEU A 143 -9.93 22.27 11.80
C LEU A 143 -9.69 21.84 13.25
N SER A 144 -10.54 22.32 14.15
CA SER A 144 -10.59 21.80 15.52
C SER A 144 -11.14 20.37 15.54
N ARG A 145 -10.96 19.67 16.64
CA ARG A 145 -11.57 18.34 16.88
C ARG A 145 -13.08 18.39 16.74
N ALA A 146 -13.71 19.46 17.24
CA ALA A 146 -15.13 19.68 17.14
C ALA A 146 -15.58 19.90 15.69
N ALA A 147 -14.86 20.74 14.92
CA ALA A 147 -15.16 20.96 13.51
C ALA A 147 -14.96 19.68 12.68
N CYS A 148 -13.88 18.94 12.89
CA CYS A 148 -13.60 17.67 12.21
C CYS A 148 -14.73 16.65 12.45
N SER A 149 -15.09 16.39 13.70
CA SER A 149 -16.20 15.49 14.03
C SER A 149 -17.55 16.03 13.56
N GLY A 150 -17.77 17.35 13.63
CA GLY A 150 -18.97 18.02 13.16
C GLY A 150 -19.21 17.85 11.67
N ILE A 151 -18.16 17.96 10.85
CA ILE A 151 -18.22 17.68 9.41
C ILE A 151 -18.63 16.23 9.15
N CYS A 152 -17.98 15.27 9.80
CA CYS A 152 -18.28 13.86 9.64
C CYS A 152 -19.70 13.48 10.13
N LEU A 153 -20.24 14.21 11.11
CA LEU A 153 -21.62 14.06 11.62
C LEU A 153 -22.68 14.78 10.77
N GLY A 154 -22.24 15.68 9.86
CA GLY A 154 -23.14 16.56 9.11
C GLY A 154 -23.72 17.71 9.94
N ARG A 155 -23.10 18.05 11.07
CA ARG A 155 -23.49 19.21 11.92
C ARG A 155 -22.84 20.50 11.49
N VAL A 156 -21.63 20.40 10.95
CA VAL A 156 -20.90 21.47 10.28
C VAL A 156 -21.06 21.21 8.80
N SER A 157 -21.94 21.96 8.15
CA SER A 157 -22.38 21.76 6.75
C SER A 157 -21.82 22.80 5.79
N ASP A 158 -21.26 23.90 6.29
CA ASP A 158 -20.80 25.03 5.49
C ASP A 158 -19.40 25.46 5.91
N TRP A 159 -18.59 25.89 4.94
CA TRP A 159 -17.20 26.27 5.22
C TRP A 159 -17.08 27.52 6.09
N ASN A 160 -18.05 28.44 6.06
CA ASN A 160 -18.12 29.62 6.92
C ASN A 160 -18.77 29.35 8.30
N ASP A 161 -19.01 28.10 8.68
CA ASP A 161 -19.49 27.74 10.01
C ASP A 161 -18.59 28.33 11.12
N ALA A 162 -19.22 28.83 12.20
CA ALA A 162 -18.53 29.47 13.30
C ALA A 162 -17.46 28.57 13.95
N GLN A 163 -17.63 27.25 13.96
CA GLN A 163 -16.65 26.31 14.50
C GLN A 163 -15.39 26.21 13.62
N ILE A 164 -15.48 26.48 12.31
CA ILE A 164 -14.33 26.57 11.41
C ILE A 164 -13.75 27.98 11.47
N ALA A 165 -14.59 29.02 11.39
CA ALA A 165 -14.17 30.41 11.39
C ALA A 165 -13.34 30.78 12.62
N ALA A 166 -13.68 30.27 13.80
CA ALA A 166 -12.96 30.50 15.06
C ALA A 166 -11.47 30.09 15.04
N TYR A 167 -11.08 29.20 14.12
CA TYR A 167 -9.69 28.73 13.95
C TYR A 167 -9.03 29.25 12.67
N ASN A 168 -9.75 30.13 11.92
CA ASN A 168 -9.30 30.69 10.64
C ASN A 168 -9.60 32.21 10.58
N GLU A 169 -9.42 32.94 11.70
CA GLU A 169 -9.82 34.34 11.87
C GLU A 169 -9.27 35.30 10.81
N ASP A 170 -8.04 35.05 10.33
CA ASP A 170 -7.38 35.88 9.31
C ASP A 170 -7.82 35.55 7.87
N THR A 171 -8.82 34.68 7.71
CA THR A 171 -9.22 34.14 6.39
C THR A 171 -10.73 34.31 6.18
N ALA A 172 -11.10 34.94 5.07
CA ALA A 172 -12.50 34.95 4.65
C ALA A 172 -12.89 33.56 4.13
N LEU A 173 -13.70 32.84 4.88
CA LEU A 173 -14.26 31.56 4.46
C LEU A 173 -15.48 31.76 3.57
N PRO A 174 -15.65 30.99 2.50
CA PRO A 174 -16.76 31.14 1.59
C PRO A 174 -18.06 30.61 2.19
N ASP A 175 -19.18 31.21 1.79
CA ASP A 175 -20.52 30.65 1.97
C ASP A 175 -20.70 29.52 0.95
N MET A 176 -20.23 28.32 1.30
CA MET A 176 -20.17 27.16 0.43
C MET A 176 -20.43 25.89 1.24
N PRO A 177 -21.32 25.01 0.77
CA PRO A 177 -21.59 23.74 1.42
C PRO A 177 -20.35 22.83 1.46
N ILE A 178 -20.19 22.13 2.59
CA ILE A 178 -19.18 21.07 2.74
C ILE A 178 -19.72 19.77 2.17
N VAL A 179 -18.97 19.13 1.27
CA VAL A 179 -19.26 17.79 0.79
C VAL A 179 -18.22 16.82 1.37
N PHE A 180 -18.61 16.06 2.39
CA PHE A 180 -17.74 15.04 2.95
C PHE A 180 -17.60 13.86 1.99
N VAL A 181 -16.37 13.46 1.69
CA VAL A 181 -16.07 12.34 0.78
C VAL A 181 -15.53 11.17 1.59
N HIS A 182 -16.19 10.04 1.53
CA HIS A 182 -15.81 8.84 2.29
C HIS A 182 -15.66 7.61 1.39
N ARG A 183 -15.10 6.54 1.94
CA ARG A 183 -14.89 5.28 1.21
C ARG A 183 -16.20 4.49 1.09
N SER A 184 -16.38 3.88 -0.08
CA SER A 184 -17.49 2.94 -0.37
C SER A 184 -17.12 1.49 -0.15
N ASP A 185 -15.84 1.19 -0.10
CA ASP A 185 -15.28 -0.15 0.14
C ASP A 185 -14.90 -0.35 1.61
N GLU A 186 -14.67 -1.59 2.01
CA GLU A 186 -14.19 -1.95 3.35
C GLU A 186 -12.73 -1.48 3.53
N SER A 187 -12.59 -0.24 3.99
CA SER A 187 -11.34 0.51 4.05
C SER A 187 -10.75 0.55 5.45
N GLY A 188 -9.49 0.14 5.59
CA GLY A 188 -8.72 0.36 6.81
C GLY A 188 -8.62 1.83 7.17
N SER A 189 -8.45 2.74 6.20
CA SER A 189 -8.43 4.18 6.43
C SER A 189 -9.74 4.70 7.03
N SER A 190 -10.90 4.12 6.66
CA SER A 190 -12.20 4.44 7.29
C SER A 190 -12.21 4.05 8.76
N ILE A 191 -11.66 2.88 9.10
CA ILE A 191 -11.56 2.41 10.48
C ILE A 191 -10.61 3.32 11.27
N VAL A 192 -9.47 3.71 10.70
CA VAL A 192 -8.51 4.62 11.34
C VAL A 192 -9.16 5.97 11.67
N LEU A 193 -9.86 6.60 10.71
CA LEU A 193 -10.58 7.85 10.98
C LEU A 193 -11.69 7.66 12.00
N HIS A 194 -12.47 6.60 11.88
CA HIS A 194 -13.54 6.26 12.85
C HIS A 194 -13.00 6.16 14.28
N ARG A 195 -11.89 5.45 14.48
CA ARG A 195 -11.27 5.29 15.80
C ARG A 195 -10.77 6.63 16.36
N HIS A 196 -10.14 7.45 15.51
CA HIS A 196 -9.76 8.80 15.90
C HIS A 196 -10.99 9.62 16.32
N LEU A 197 -12.07 9.61 15.54
CA LEU A 197 -13.31 10.31 15.89
C LEU A 197 -13.92 9.79 17.20
N CYS A 198 -13.84 8.48 17.47
CA CYS A 198 -14.25 7.92 18.77
C CYS A 198 -13.37 8.42 19.92
N ALA A 199 -12.06 8.64 19.70
CA ALA A 199 -11.18 9.15 20.71
C ALA A 199 -11.45 10.62 21.06
N VAL A 200 -11.79 11.45 20.05
CA VAL A 200 -11.88 12.91 20.20
C VAL A 200 -13.31 13.46 20.32
N SER A 201 -14.34 12.65 20.05
CA SER A 201 -15.75 13.05 20.08
C SER A 201 -16.61 12.06 20.85
N GLU A 202 -17.14 12.48 22.00
CA GLU A 202 -18.05 11.67 22.80
C GLU A 202 -19.36 11.38 22.02
N GLU A 203 -19.85 12.35 21.27
CA GLU A 203 -21.04 12.17 20.45
C GLU A 203 -20.85 11.11 19.36
N TRP A 204 -19.72 11.15 18.66
CA TRP A 204 -19.38 10.14 17.64
C TRP A 204 -19.30 8.75 18.29
N ARG A 205 -18.60 8.64 19.42
CA ARG A 205 -18.45 7.39 20.18
C ARG A 205 -19.80 6.83 20.64
N ASN A 206 -20.67 7.67 21.16
CA ASN A 206 -21.99 7.25 21.64
C ASN A 206 -22.90 6.81 20.50
N ARG A 207 -22.77 7.42 19.32
CA ARG A 207 -23.60 7.11 18.14
C ARG A 207 -23.17 5.85 17.41
N PHE A 208 -21.86 5.66 17.22
CA PHE A 208 -21.30 4.60 16.36
C PHE A 208 -20.54 3.51 17.13
N GLY A 209 -20.12 3.78 18.37
CA GLY A 209 -19.43 2.83 19.19
C GLY A 209 -18.08 2.37 18.60
N ALA A 210 -17.67 1.17 19.00
CA ALA A 210 -16.43 0.54 18.52
C ALA A 210 -16.64 -0.31 17.27
N GLN A 211 -17.59 0.05 16.39
CA GLN A 211 -17.84 -0.68 15.15
C GLN A 211 -16.59 -0.65 14.25
N THR A 212 -16.38 -1.73 13.52
CA THR A 212 -15.22 -1.86 12.63
C THR A 212 -15.36 -1.05 11.33
N ALA A 213 -16.58 -0.73 10.90
CA ALA A 213 -16.84 0.08 9.72
C ALA A 213 -18.01 1.03 10.01
N PRO A 214 -17.79 2.36 10.07
CA PRO A 214 -18.86 3.31 10.30
C PRO A 214 -19.77 3.39 9.07
N ALA A 215 -21.09 3.35 9.30
CA ALA A 215 -22.02 3.87 8.33
C ALA A 215 -21.93 5.40 8.40
N TRP A 216 -21.25 6.00 7.43
CA TRP A 216 -21.12 7.46 7.37
C TRP A 216 -22.47 8.14 7.26
N PRO A 217 -22.82 9.06 8.16
CA PRO A 217 -24.18 9.64 8.18
C PRO A 217 -24.42 10.64 7.07
N VAL A 218 -23.35 11.18 6.47
CA VAL A 218 -23.38 12.19 5.41
C VAL A 218 -22.27 11.98 4.41
N GLY A 219 -22.39 12.61 3.25
CA GLY A 219 -21.34 12.66 2.26
C GLY A 219 -21.60 11.79 1.03
N ILE A 220 -20.59 11.71 0.17
CA ILE A 220 -20.59 10.92 -1.05
C ILE A 220 -19.47 9.88 -0.99
N ALA A 221 -19.70 8.75 -1.64
CA ALA A 221 -18.82 7.59 -1.50
C ALA A 221 -17.93 7.38 -2.72
N GLY A 222 -16.61 7.21 -2.49
CA GLY A 222 -15.60 6.89 -3.50
C GLY A 222 -14.92 5.54 -3.23
N LYS A 223 -14.64 4.76 -4.28
CA LYS A 223 -13.96 3.47 -4.16
C LYS A 223 -12.44 3.66 -4.14
N GLY A 224 -11.79 3.12 -3.12
CA GLY A 224 -10.34 3.21 -2.95
C GLY A 224 -9.86 4.65 -2.70
N GLU A 225 -8.57 4.88 -2.56
CA GLU A 225 -8.03 6.24 -2.49
C GLU A 225 -8.22 7.00 -3.82
N ASP A 226 -8.19 6.32 -4.96
CA ASP A 226 -8.40 6.93 -6.28
C ASP A 226 -9.78 7.59 -6.37
N GLY A 227 -10.83 6.90 -5.91
CA GLY A 227 -12.18 7.44 -5.90
C GLY A 227 -12.33 8.63 -4.95
N ILE A 228 -11.64 8.64 -3.80
CA ILE A 228 -11.63 9.81 -2.90
C ILE A 228 -10.98 11.01 -3.58
N VAL A 229 -9.79 10.83 -4.16
CA VAL A 229 -9.07 11.89 -4.89
C VAL A 229 -9.91 12.47 -6.02
N GLU A 230 -10.53 11.60 -6.83
CA GLU A 230 -11.35 12.03 -7.95
C GLU A 230 -12.52 12.90 -7.49
N LEU A 231 -13.26 12.45 -6.47
CA LEU A 231 -14.41 13.18 -5.93
C LEU A 231 -13.99 14.50 -5.27
N VAL A 232 -12.90 14.51 -4.47
CA VAL A 232 -12.40 15.74 -3.85
C VAL A 232 -12.00 16.76 -4.93
N ARG A 233 -11.32 16.34 -5.98
CA ARG A 233 -10.90 17.24 -7.06
C ARG A 233 -12.05 17.84 -7.86
N LYS A 234 -13.09 17.04 -8.13
CA LYS A 234 -14.19 17.41 -9.04
C LYS A 234 -15.33 18.13 -8.34
N THR A 235 -15.40 18.08 -7.02
CA THR A 235 -16.55 18.58 -6.26
C THR A 235 -16.15 19.83 -5.48
N PRO A 236 -16.64 21.02 -5.85
CA PRO A 236 -16.46 22.23 -5.06
C PRO A 236 -16.92 22.03 -3.61
N GLY A 237 -16.15 22.53 -2.65
CA GLY A 237 -16.45 22.37 -1.23
C GLY A 237 -16.19 20.96 -0.66
N ALA A 238 -15.65 20.02 -1.46
CA ALA A 238 -15.37 18.68 -0.97
C ALA A 238 -14.18 18.62 -0.01
N ILE A 239 -14.31 17.76 1.00
CA ILE A 239 -13.24 17.32 1.92
C ILE A 239 -13.34 15.81 2.11
N GLY A 240 -12.19 15.12 2.03
CA GLY A 240 -12.13 13.67 2.20
C GLY A 240 -10.83 13.22 2.86
N TYR A 241 -10.79 11.99 3.34
CA TYR A 241 -9.61 11.43 3.99
C TYR A 241 -8.82 10.51 3.05
N MET A 242 -7.51 10.64 3.10
CA MET A 242 -6.56 9.83 2.33
C MET A 242 -5.19 9.83 2.99
N SER A 243 -4.26 9.01 2.49
CA SER A 243 -2.87 9.06 2.96
C SER A 243 -2.21 10.40 2.64
N TYR A 244 -1.29 10.83 3.52
CA TYR A 244 -0.43 11.99 3.25
C TYR A 244 0.30 11.84 1.90
N SER A 245 0.84 10.66 1.63
CA SER A 245 1.51 10.32 0.37
C SER A 245 0.64 10.66 -0.85
N ARG A 246 -0.62 10.24 -0.80
CA ARG A 246 -1.55 10.47 -1.91
C ARG A 246 -1.92 11.93 -2.06
N ALA A 247 -2.29 12.60 -0.98
CA ALA A 247 -2.63 14.02 -1.00
C ALA A 247 -1.47 14.88 -1.52
N ALA A 248 -0.24 14.61 -1.06
CA ALA A 248 0.96 15.31 -1.49
C ALA A 248 1.28 15.10 -2.98
N LYS A 249 1.21 13.85 -3.46
CA LYS A 249 1.39 13.51 -4.89
C LYS A 249 0.39 14.24 -5.78
N GLU A 250 -0.85 14.31 -5.32
CA GLU A 250 -1.95 14.95 -6.05
C GLU A 250 -1.99 16.47 -5.85
N LYS A 251 -1.09 17.01 -5.01
CA LYS A 251 -1.01 18.44 -4.68
C LYS A 251 -2.33 19.00 -4.14
N LEU A 252 -3.07 18.19 -3.41
CA LEU A 252 -4.29 18.63 -2.73
C LEU A 252 -3.91 19.38 -1.46
N PRO A 253 -4.58 20.50 -1.13
CA PRO A 253 -4.43 21.13 0.17
C PRO A 253 -4.93 20.20 1.26
N MET A 254 -4.22 20.21 2.39
CA MET A 254 -4.50 19.36 3.54
C MET A 254 -4.78 20.23 4.76
N ALA A 255 -5.84 19.94 5.49
CA ALA A 255 -6.17 20.68 6.70
C ALA A 255 -5.14 20.44 7.82
N ARG A 256 -4.85 21.50 8.56
CA ARG A 256 -4.18 21.42 9.86
C ARG A 256 -5.21 20.95 10.88
N LEU A 257 -4.87 19.95 11.67
CA LEU A 257 -5.78 19.39 12.65
C LEU A 257 -5.34 19.68 14.08
N GLU A 258 -6.31 19.95 14.93
CA GLU A 258 -6.09 20.07 16.36
C GLU A 258 -5.74 18.70 16.95
N ASN A 259 -4.58 18.62 17.63
CA ASN A 259 -4.09 17.39 18.23
C ASN A 259 -4.42 17.28 19.73
N ASN A 260 -3.93 16.23 20.38
CA ASN A 260 -4.15 15.97 21.82
C ASN A 260 -3.68 17.11 22.74
N ALA A 261 -2.65 17.86 22.34
CA ALA A 261 -2.15 19.00 23.10
C ALA A 261 -2.89 20.32 22.81
N GLY A 262 -3.98 20.31 22.02
CA GLY A 262 -4.71 21.51 21.59
C GLY A 262 -3.96 22.35 20.54
N ALA A 263 -2.93 21.80 19.89
CA ALA A 263 -2.17 22.50 18.86
C ALA A 263 -2.70 22.15 17.47
N LEU A 264 -2.76 23.17 16.59
CA LEU A 264 -3.09 22.97 15.17
C LEU A 264 -1.83 22.52 14.41
N VAL A 265 -1.79 21.27 14.01
CA VAL A 265 -0.61 20.64 13.41
C VAL A 265 -0.85 20.39 11.92
N ALA A 266 0.08 20.92 11.10
CA ALA A 266 0.08 20.62 9.66
C ALA A 266 0.54 19.17 9.41
N PRO A 267 -0.08 18.46 8.46
CA PRO A 267 0.39 17.14 8.04
C PRO A 267 1.72 17.27 7.27
N THR A 268 2.76 16.71 7.84
CA THR A 268 4.10 16.61 7.25
C THR A 268 4.71 15.29 7.66
N LEU A 269 5.76 14.83 6.96
CA LEU A 269 6.50 13.65 7.40
C LEU A 269 7.03 13.83 8.83
N ARG A 270 7.50 15.02 9.16
CA ARG A 270 8.00 15.33 10.51
C ARG A 270 6.91 15.19 11.56
N SER A 271 5.75 15.84 11.38
CA SER A 271 4.66 15.77 12.36
C SER A 271 4.06 14.37 12.47
N GLY A 272 4.06 13.62 11.37
CA GLY A 272 3.71 12.20 11.39
C GLY A 272 4.72 11.37 12.19
N GLN A 273 6.01 11.60 12.00
CA GLN A 273 7.07 10.91 12.74
C GLN A 273 7.02 11.22 14.25
N GLU A 274 6.68 12.45 14.62
CA GLU A 274 6.42 12.85 16.02
C GLU A 274 5.23 12.09 16.61
N GLY A 275 4.21 11.75 15.79
CA GLY A 275 3.09 10.93 16.21
C GLY A 275 3.45 9.46 16.46
N LEU A 276 4.55 8.97 15.88
CA LEU A 276 5.11 7.65 16.15
C LEU A 276 6.13 7.65 17.30
N ALA A 277 6.59 8.83 17.74
CA ALA A 277 7.60 8.94 18.78
C ALA A 277 7.09 8.32 20.09
N GLY A 278 7.86 7.39 20.65
CA GLY A 278 7.50 6.69 21.88
C GLY A 278 6.41 5.61 21.72
N PHE A 279 5.99 5.34 20.48
CA PHE A 279 5.07 4.23 20.22
C PHE A 279 5.76 2.87 20.42
N HIS A 280 5.11 1.98 21.16
CA HIS A 280 5.60 0.63 21.43
C HIS A 280 4.55 -0.38 20.98
N LEU A 281 5.00 -1.37 20.20
CA LEU A 281 4.15 -2.49 19.81
C LEU A 281 4.03 -3.51 20.94
N PRO A 282 2.84 -4.06 21.18
CA PRO A 282 2.68 -5.25 22.01
C PRO A 282 3.27 -6.49 21.31
N PRO A 283 3.51 -7.60 22.04
CA PRO A 283 4.13 -8.80 21.46
C PRO A 283 3.39 -9.41 20.25
N ASN A 284 2.08 -9.19 20.14
CA ASN A 284 1.28 -9.64 19.00
C ASN A 284 1.34 -8.69 17.79
N LEU A 285 2.18 -7.67 17.81
CA LEU A 285 2.40 -6.67 16.78
C LEU A 285 1.12 -5.95 16.31
N ARG A 286 0.04 -6.01 17.08
CA ARG A 286 -1.24 -5.39 16.78
C ARG A 286 -1.50 -4.23 17.71
N ALA A 287 -1.54 -3.04 17.19
CA ALA A 287 -1.77 -1.84 17.98
C ALA A 287 -2.51 -0.76 17.18
N TRP A 288 -3.06 0.19 17.90
CA TRP A 288 -3.77 1.34 17.38
C TRP A 288 -3.10 2.60 17.88
N ILE A 289 -2.89 3.57 17.00
CA ILE A 289 -2.34 4.86 17.34
C ILE A 289 -3.50 5.86 17.34
N GLU A 290 -4.14 5.98 18.50
CA GLU A 290 -5.28 6.86 18.65
C GLU A 290 -4.82 8.16 19.29
N ASP A 291 -4.94 9.29 18.56
CA ASP A 291 -4.68 10.63 19.04
C ASP A 291 -3.37 10.75 19.84
N PRO A 292 -2.19 10.51 19.21
CA PRO A 292 -0.92 10.40 19.89
C PRO A 292 -0.57 11.67 20.68
N PRO A 293 0.11 11.52 21.83
CA PRO A 293 0.54 12.67 22.62
C PRO A 293 1.66 13.46 21.91
N GLY A 294 1.81 14.73 22.28
CA GLY A 294 2.88 15.58 21.78
C GLY A 294 2.35 16.82 21.07
N ARG A 295 3.00 17.97 21.36
CA ARG A 295 2.55 19.27 20.85
C ARG A 295 2.69 19.38 19.33
N THR A 296 3.62 18.65 18.73
CA THR A 296 3.92 18.66 17.29
C THR A 296 3.47 17.41 16.57
N ALA A 297 2.89 16.43 17.30
CA ALA A 297 2.39 15.18 16.74
C ALA A 297 1.14 15.41 15.90
N TYR A 298 1.11 14.86 14.66
CA TYR A 298 -0.10 14.83 13.85
C TYR A 298 -1.08 13.81 14.44
N PRO A 299 -2.38 14.14 14.55
CA PRO A 299 -3.30 13.37 15.39
C PRO A 299 -3.80 12.06 14.79
N ILE A 300 -3.67 11.85 13.47
CA ILE A 300 -4.21 10.65 12.80
C ILE A 300 -3.07 9.90 12.11
N ILE A 301 -2.55 8.88 12.75
CA ILE A 301 -1.46 8.03 12.28
C ILE A 301 -1.91 6.58 12.27
N THR A 302 -1.46 5.81 11.30
CA THR A 302 -1.64 4.36 11.30
C THR A 302 -0.38 3.65 10.83
N LEU A 303 -0.17 2.44 11.33
CA LEU A 303 0.72 1.47 10.71
C LEU A 303 0.01 0.81 9.52
N THR A 304 0.78 0.18 8.65
CA THR A 304 0.28 -0.77 7.66
C THR A 304 0.94 -2.12 7.88
N TRP A 305 0.18 -3.18 7.79
CA TRP A 305 0.65 -4.55 8.03
C TRP A 305 0.62 -5.37 6.76
N LEU A 306 1.61 -6.22 6.57
CA LEU A 306 1.45 -7.45 5.80
C LEU A 306 0.90 -8.54 6.71
N LEU A 307 -0.03 -9.32 6.16
CA LEU A 307 -0.65 -10.48 6.80
C LEU A 307 -0.03 -11.71 6.15
N CYS A 308 0.70 -12.50 6.91
CA CYS A 308 1.40 -13.69 6.44
C CYS A 308 0.94 -14.91 7.21
N TYR A 309 0.93 -16.08 6.57
CA TYR A 309 0.68 -17.34 7.26
C TYR A 309 1.91 -17.74 8.08
N ASP A 310 1.69 -18.40 9.22
CA ASP A 310 2.78 -19.04 9.95
C ASP A 310 3.36 -20.20 9.14
N LYS A 311 2.53 -20.88 8.32
CA LYS A 311 2.94 -22.04 7.53
C LYS A 311 2.47 -21.94 6.09
N TYR A 312 3.42 -22.11 5.17
CA TYR A 312 3.19 -22.21 3.73
C TYR A 312 3.43 -23.64 3.26
N SER A 313 2.67 -24.09 2.25
CA SER A 313 2.84 -25.43 1.67
C SER A 313 4.15 -25.57 0.84
N ASP A 314 4.62 -24.46 0.24
CA ASP A 314 5.90 -24.39 -0.48
C ASP A 314 6.90 -23.56 0.32
N PRO A 315 8.00 -24.17 0.81
CA PRO A 315 9.03 -23.45 1.57
C PRO A 315 9.66 -22.28 0.80
N ARG A 316 9.64 -22.31 -0.55
CA ARG A 316 10.17 -21.21 -1.37
C ARG A 316 9.27 -19.98 -1.27
N VAL A 317 7.94 -20.17 -1.20
CA VAL A 317 6.99 -19.07 -0.96
C VAL A 317 7.27 -18.43 0.39
N ALA A 318 7.40 -19.23 1.45
CA ALA A 318 7.73 -18.73 2.79
C ALA A 318 9.07 -17.95 2.81
N SER A 319 10.12 -18.50 2.20
CA SER A 319 11.42 -17.83 2.10
C SER A 319 11.31 -16.51 1.34
N THR A 320 10.66 -16.52 0.18
CA THR A 320 10.52 -15.32 -0.65
C THR A 320 9.71 -14.22 0.07
N ILE A 321 8.68 -14.57 0.83
CA ILE A 321 7.90 -13.62 1.63
C ILE A 321 8.78 -13.01 2.73
N ARG A 322 9.55 -13.81 3.47
CA ARG A 322 10.48 -13.30 4.48
C ARG A 322 11.49 -12.34 3.87
N ASP A 323 12.13 -12.74 2.77
CA ASP A 323 13.16 -11.95 2.09
C ASP A 323 12.58 -10.61 1.56
N PHE A 324 11.38 -10.64 1.00
CA PHE A 324 10.68 -9.42 0.57
C PHE A 324 10.32 -8.50 1.74
N ILE A 325 9.85 -9.04 2.86
CA ILE A 325 9.56 -8.27 4.07
C ILE A 325 10.84 -7.68 4.63
N HIS A 326 11.90 -8.48 4.75
CA HIS A 326 13.22 -8.02 5.19
C HIS A 326 13.74 -6.87 4.32
N PHE A 327 13.60 -6.96 2.99
CA PHE A 327 13.91 -5.88 2.07
C PHE A 327 13.11 -4.60 2.39
N GLY A 328 11.79 -4.69 2.59
CA GLY A 328 10.95 -3.54 2.93
C GLY A 328 11.28 -2.93 4.30
N LEU A 329 11.72 -3.73 5.28
CA LEU A 329 12.13 -3.31 6.61
C LEU A 329 13.58 -2.79 6.66
N SER A 330 14.42 -3.10 5.66
CA SER A 330 15.78 -2.62 5.56
C SER A 330 15.87 -1.09 5.56
N GLU A 331 17.05 -0.55 5.83
CA GLU A 331 17.29 0.89 5.80
C GLU A 331 16.91 1.51 4.44
N ASP A 332 17.29 0.86 3.34
CA ASP A 332 16.95 1.28 1.97
C ASP A 332 15.44 1.21 1.72
N GLY A 333 14.77 0.14 2.16
CA GLY A 333 13.32 0.00 2.06
C GLY A 333 12.57 1.09 2.82
N GLN A 334 13.04 1.44 4.02
CA GLN A 334 12.45 2.50 4.84
C GLN A 334 12.77 3.91 4.29
N TYR A 335 13.93 4.13 3.64
CA TYR A 335 14.19 5.36 2.91
C TYR A 335 13.27 5.51 1.70
N MET A 336 13.04 4.44 0.92
CA MET A 336 12.05 4.46 -0.16
C MET A 336 10.65 4.81 0.38
N ALA A 337 10.28 4.33 1.57
CA ALA A 337 9.02 4.70 2.20
C ALA A 337 8.93 6.22 2.43
N CYS A 338 9.98 6.85 2.96
CA CYS A 338 10.02 8.30 3.15
C CYS A 338 9.91 9.07 1.83
N ASP A 339 10.60 8.63 0.77
CA ASP A 339 10.54 9.25 -0.56
C ASP A 339 9.14 9.19 -1.17
N TYR A 340 8.38 8.15 -0.80
CA TYR A 340 6.98 7.99 -1.21
C TYR A 340 5.97 8.65 -0.27
N GLY A 341 6.45 9.42 0.74
CA GLY A 341 5.57 10.14 1.67
C GLY A 341 5.01 9.29 2.81
N PHE A 342 5.63 8.14 3.10
CA PHE A 342 5.33 7.32 4.26
C PHE A 342 6.28 7.61 5.42
N LEU A 343 5.94 7.12 6.58
CA LEU A 343 6.73 7.32 7.80
C LEU A 343 7.64 6.12 8.02
N LYS A 344 8.90 6.40 8.34
CA LYS A 344 9.86 5.37 8.76
C LYS A 344 9.39 4.75 10.07
N LEU A 345 9.43 3.43 10.15
CA LEU A 345 9.14 2.73 11.39
C LEU A 345 10.20 3.04 12.45
N PRO A 346 9.82 3.20 13.73
CA PRO A 346 10.76 3.23 14.83
C PRO A 346 11.57 1.93 14.90
N GLU A 347 12.85 2.02 15.26
CA GLU A 347 13.74 0.85 15.34
C GLU A 347 13.19 -0.31 16.21
N PRO A 348 12.56 -0.07 17.37
CA PRO A 348 11.95 -1.15 18.13
C PRO A 348 10.83 -1.87 17.37
N VAL A 349 10.10 -1.15 16.50
CA VAL A 349 9.05 -1.73 15.65
C VAL A 349 9.67 -2.59 14.56
N VAL A 350 10.73 -2.11 13.90
CA VAL A 350 11.49 -2.88 12.90
C VAL A 350 12.05 -4.16 13.51
N THR A 351 12.73 -4.07 14.66
CA THR A 351 13.29 -5.23 15.37
C THR A 351 12.22 -6.26 15.73
N ALA A 352 11.07 -5.80 16.24
CA ALA A 352 9.96 -6.70 16.57
C ALA A 352 9.37 -7.38 15.31
N SER A 353 9.27 -6.63 14.20
CA SER A 353 8.80 -7.16 12.91
C SER A 353 9.78 -8.20 12.36
N GLU A 354 11.08 -7.93 12.38
CA GLU A 354 12.13 -8.87 11.96
C GLU A 354 12.10 -10.16 12.79
N THR A 355 11.95 -10.05 14.12
CA THR A 355 11.84 -11.22 15.00
C THR A 355 10.63 -12.09 14.65
N ALA A 356 9.51 -11.47 14.25
CA ALA A 356 8.32 -12.20 13.88
C ALA A 356 8.45 -13.01 12.59
N LEU A 357 9.43 -12.68 11.72
CA LEU A 357 9.70 -13.43 10.49
C LEU A 357 10.15 -14.88 10.77
N ASP A 358 10.76 -15.15 11.92
CA ASP A 358 11.19 -16.50 12.31
C ASP A 358 9.99 -17.46 12.45
N ASN A 359 8.78 -16.94 12.65
CA ASN A 359 7.57 -17.74 12.76
C ASN A 359 6.96 -18.12 11.38
N ILE A 360 7.41 -17.52 10.29
CA ILE A 360 6.94 -17.81 8.92
C ILE A 360 7.74 -19.00 8.36
N GLN A 361 7.08 -20.16 8.16
CA GLN A 361 7.70 -21.42 7.76
C GLN A 361 7.13 -21.95 6.44
#